data_7e249b0619b7f72e8e3ace5cbe5eb81d
#
_entry.id   7e249b0619b7f72e8e3ace5cbe5eb81d
#
_cell.length_a   1.000
_cell.length_b   1.000
_cell.length_c   1.000
_cell.angle_alpha   90.00
_cell.angle_beta   90.00
_cell.angle_gamma   90.00
#
_symmetry.space_group_name_H-M   'P 1'
#
loop_
_entity.id
_entity.type
_entity.pdbx_description
1 polymer ?
#
loop_
_entity_poly.entity_id
_entity_poly.type
_entity_poly.pdbx_seq_one_letter_code
_entity_poly.pdbx_strand_id
1 'polypeptide(L)'
;MADILKLENDIKQIIDELKGICNTAGLSNSASEEVVITSTFLYKFLNDKFEWNLNNFAEEIGMTKEEVLANKGDSLEAFYDTYGDDVAFTKEDTITFLATKYNEPKFYEAFDNVLEHISDNPKNEMFSVETADGESKPLFTRITENVESSKRNNFAKNAFSTIAKSKFDFGEAFEDNFDFYSTIFEY
;
A
#
# COMPACT_ATOMS: atom_id res chain seq x y z
N MET A 1 -17.05 12.38 14.36
CA MET A 1 -16.01 13.42 14.67
C MET A 1 -14.90 12.89 15.58
N ALA A 2 -15.19 12.10 16.63
CA ALA A 2 -14.14 11.48 17.46
C ALA A 2 -13.28 10.44 16.69
N ASP A 3 -13.85 9.73 15.74
CA ASP A 3 -13.16 8.70 14.97
C ASP A 3 -12.18 9.28 13.95
N ILE A 4 -12.49 10.42 13.34
CA ILE A 4 -11.60 11.12 12.40
C ILE A 4 -10.33 11.63 13.11
N LEU A 5 -10.49 12.26 14.29
CA LEU A 5 -9.34 12.72 15.08
C LEU A 5 -8.44 11.58 15.56
N LYS A 6 -9.04 10.44 15.87
CA LYS A 6 -8.29 9.23 16.19
C LYS A 6 -7.51 8.73 14.97
N LEU A 7 -8.16 8.65 13.83
CA LEU A 7 -7.55 8.24 12.57
C LEU A 7 -6.37 9.14 12.19
N GLU A 8 -6.53 10.47 12.27
CA GLU A 8 -5.43 11.41 12.03
C GLU A 8 -4.23 11.17 12.96
N ASN A 9 -4.48 10.92 14.25
CA ASN A 9 -3.42 10.62 15.20
C ASN A 9 -2.73 9.30 14.89
N ASP A 10 -3.48 8.27 14.51
CA ASP A 10 -2.93 6.97 14.13
C ASP A 10 -2.08 7.07 12.86
N ILE A 11 -2.51 7.87 11.88
CA ILE A 11 -1.73 8.19 10.66
C ILE A 11 -0.41 8.89 11.03
N LYS A 12 -0.46 9.93 11.86
CA LYS A 12 0.73 10.66 12.31
C LYS A 12 1.71 9.74 13.03
N GLN A 13 1.20 8.85 13.89
CA GLN A 13 2.05 7.87 14.56
C GLN A 13 2.77 6.94 13.57
N ILE A 14 2.10 6.45 12.53
CA ILE A 14 2.73 5.63 11.50
C ILE A 14 3.82 6.41 10.77
N ILE A 15 3.54 7.65 10.40
CA ILE A 15 4.52 8.51 9.72
C ILE A 15 5.75 8.71 10.61
N ASP A 16 5.57 8.98 11.91
CA ASP A 16 6.67 9.15 12.85
C ASP A 16 7.49 7.86 13.04
N GLU A 17 6.82 6.70 13.09
CA GLU A 17 7.51 5.41 13.12
C GLU A 17 8.34 5.17 11.86
N LEU A 18 7.78 5.45 10.67
CA LEU A 18 8.50 5.34 9.39
C LEU A 18 9.69 6.31 9.32
N LYS A 19 9.53 7.56 9.79
CA LYS A 19 10.65 8.53 9.93
C LYS A 19 11.77 7.97 10.82
N GLY A 20 11.41 7.36 11.95
CA GLY A 20 12.36 6.70 12.85
C GLY A 20 13.13 5.55 12.18
N ILE A 21 12.45 4.75 11.36
CA ILE A 21 13.04 3.65 10.59
C ILE A 21 14.00 4.21 9.53
N CYS A 22 13.60 5.24 8.80
CA CYS A 22 14.44 5.94 7.83
C CYS A 22 15.70 6.55 8.49
N ASN A 23 15.54 7.18 9.65
CA ASN A 23 16.66 7.73 10.41
C ASN A 23 17.68 6.63 10.78
N THR A 24 17.22 5.49 11.27
CA THR A 24 18.09 4.35 11.60
C THR A 24 18.82 3.80 10.37
N ALA A 25 18.22 3.89 9.21
CA ALA A 25 18.82 3.46 7.93
C ALA A 25 19.75 4.51 7.32
N GLY A 26 19.79 5.73 7.85
CA GLY A 26 20.61 6.84 7.33
C GLY A 26 19.95 7.61 6.19
N LEU A 27 18.62 7.57 6.07
CA LEU A 27 17.85 8.26 5.02
C LEU A 27 17.21 9.59 5.48
N SER A 28 17.48 10.04 6.72
CA SER A 28 16.84 11.22 7.30
C SER A 28 16.97 12.46 6.42
N ASN A 29 15.90 13.23 6.33
CA ASN A 29 15.81 14.49 5.59
C ASN A 29 16.28 14.40 4.13
N SER A 30 16.05 13.26 3.50
CA SER A 30 16.38 13.01 2.10
C SER A 30 15.12 12.78 1.25
N ALA A 31 15.25 12.96 -0.06
CA ALA A 31 14.19 12.58 -0.99
C ALA A 31 13.82 11.08 -0.88
N SER A 32 14.77 10.24 -0.48
CA SER A 32 14.54 8.82 -0.24
C SER A 32 13.67 8.56 0.97
N GLU A 33 13.77 9.36 2.03
CA GLU A 33 12.87 9.29 3.20
C GLU A 33 11.43 9.58 2.80
N GLU A 34 11.21 10.65 2.04
CA GLU A 34 9.89 11.02 1.54
C GLU A 34 9.27 9.91 0.67
N VAL A 35 10.05 9.34 -0.25
CA VAL A 35 9.62 8.21 -1.08
C VAL A 35 9.22 7.01 -0.24
N VAL A 36 10.02 6.63 0.76
CA VAL A 36 9.71 5.49 1.65
C VAL A 36 8.40 5.72 2.39
N ILE A 37 8.23 6.89 3.03
CA ILE A 37 7.05 7.20 3.84
C ILE A 37 5.81 7.20 2.94
N THR A 38 5.85 7.94 1.84
CA THR A 38 4.72 8.07 0.92
C THR A 38 4.34 6.73 0.30
N SER A 39 5.31 5.97 -0.23
CA SER A 39 5.03 4.68 -0.88
C SER A 39 4.51 3.64 0.11
N THR A 40 5.10 3.55 1.31
CA THR A 40 4.68 2.58 2.32
C THR A 40 3.27 2.88 2.82
N PHE A 41 2.97 4.15 3.06
CA PHE A 41 1.65 4.56 3.52
C PHE A 41 0.59 4.40 2.41
N LEU A 42 0.91 4.83 1.19
CA LEU A 42 0.03 4.67 0.04
C LEU A 42 -0.28 3.19 -0.25
N TYR A 43 0.72 2.31 -0.15
CA TYR A 43 0.51 0.87 -0.26
C TYR A 43 -0.50 0.36 0.78
N LYS A 44 -0.36 0.78 2.05
CA LYS A 44 -1.31 0.43 3.11
C LYS A 44 -2.72 0.93 2.78
N PHE A 45 -2.84 2.18 2.37
CA PHE A 45 -4.13 2.79 2.01
C PHE A 45 -4.81 2.05 0.85
N LEU A 46 -4.08 1.79 -0.23
CA LEU A 46 -4.62 1.11 -1.41
C LEU A 46 -4.97 -0.35 -1.14
N ASN A 47 -4.16 -1.04 -0.31
CA ASN A 47 -4.48 -2.39 0.13
C ASN A 47 -5.80 -2.44 0.91
N ASP A 48 -5.99 -1.54 1.87
CA ASP A 48 -7.18 -1.55 2.70
C ASP A 48 -8.42 -1.15 1.89
N LYS A 49 -8.29 -0.21 0.94
CA LYS A 49 -9.36 0.13 -0.01
C LYS A 49 -9.72 -1.06 -0.90
N PHE A 50 -8.73 -1.75 -1.44
CA PHE A 50 -8.95 -2.97 -2.22
C PHE A 50 -9.69 -4.04 -1.41
N GLU A 51 -9.24 -4.32 -0.20
CA GLU A 51 -9.88 -5.29 0.70
C GLU A 51 -11.32 -4.90 1.06
N TRP A 52 -11.58 -3.61 1.29
CA TRP A 52 -12.92 -3.07 1.52
C TRP A 52 -13.84 -3.31 0.31
N ASN A 53 -13.41 -2.90 -0.87
CA ASN A 53 -14.15 -3.09 -2.10
C ASN A 53 -14.43 -4.58 -2.39
N LEU A 54 -13.40 -5.42 -2.16
CA LEU A 54 -13.50 -6.86 -2.37
C LEU A 54 -14.51 -7.52 -1.42
N ASN A 55 -14.56 -7.08 -0.14
CA ASN A 55 -15.57 -7.54 0.80
C ASN A 55 -16.99 -7.19 0.34
N ASN A 56 -17.21 -5.92 0.01
CA ASN A 56 -18.53 -5.45 -0.42
C ASN A 56 -19.00 -6.17 -1.68
N PHE A 57 -18.12 -6.31 -2.66
CA PHE A 57 -18.43 -7.03 -3.90
C PHE A 57 -18.75 -8.50 -3.66
N ALA A 58 -17.94 -9.20 -2.86
CA ALA A 58 -18.14 -10.61 -2.54
C ALA A 58 -19.48 -10.84 -1.82
N GLU A 59 -19.84 -9.97 -0.86
CA GLU A 59 -21.13 -10.01 -0.18
C GLU A 59 -22.29 -9.79 -1.15
N GLU A 60 -22.18 -8.83 -2.06
CA GLU A 60 -23.21 -8.52 -3.05
C GLU A 60 -23.52 -9.69 -3.98
N ILE A 61 -22.49 -10.41 -4.42
CA ILE A 61 -22.64 -11.56 -5.33
C ILE A 61 -22.79 -12.91 -4.60
N GLY A 62 -22.78 -12.92 -3.26
CA GLY A 62 -22.92 -14.12 -2.43
C GLY A 62 -21.75 -15.09 -2.51
N MET A 63 -20.53 -14.57 -2.68
CA MET A 63 -19.27 -15.32 -2.71
C MET A 63 -18.37 -14.95 -1.52
N THR A 64 -17.34 -15.77 -1.28
CA THR A 64 -16.22 -15.39 -0.40
C THR A 64 -15.18 -14.59 -1.17
N LYS A 65 -14.36 -13.80 -0.46
CA LYS A 65 -13.22 -13.09 -1.07
C LYS A 65 -12.27 -14.03 -1.81
N GLU A 66 -12.03 -15.19 -1.22
CA GLU A 66 -11.14 -16.20 -1.78
C GLU A 66 -11.69 -16.75 -3.11
N GLU A 67 -13.00 -16.92 -3.22
CA GLU A 67 -13.66 -17.34 -4.46
C GLU A 67 -13.55 -16.26 -5.54
N VAL A 68 -13.72 -14.98 -5.19
CA VAL A 68 -13.53 -13.86 -6.11
C VAL A 68 -12.08 -13.78 -6.58
N LEU A 69 -11.12 -13.82 -5.66
CA LEU A 69 -9.68 -13.78 -5.97
C LEU A 69 -9.23 -15.01 -6.79
N ALA A 70 -9.91 -16.14 -6.67
CA ALA A 70 -9.69 -17.32 -7.51
C ALA A 70 -10.40 -17.23 -8.88
N ASN A 71 -11.02 -16.10 -9.19
CA ASN A 71 -11.77 -15.82 -10.42
C ASN A 71 -12.87 -16.86 -10.71
N LYS A 72 -13.57 -17.32 -9.67
CA LYS A 72 -14.66 -18.29 -9.81
C LYS A 72 -15.81 -17.69 -10.61
N GLY A 73 -16.11 -18.27 -11.76
CA GLY A 73 -17.18 -17.78 -12.64
C GLY A 73 -16.93 -16.36 -13.16
N ASP A 74 -15.67 -16.04 -13.48
CA ASP A 74 -15.22 -14.73 -13.96
C ASP A 74 -15.46 -13.56 -12.97
N SER A 75 -15.61 -13.89 -11.68
CA SER A 75 -15.93 -12.90 -10.64
C SER A 75 -14.83 -11.87 -10.40
N LEU A 76 -13.57 -12.22 -10.61
CA LEU A 76 -12.44 -11.27 -10.48
C LEU A 76 -12.46 -10.24 -11.61
N GLU A 77 -12.76 -10.66 -12.83
CA GLU A 77 -12.90 -9.71 -13.95
C GLU A 77 -14.11 -8.78 -13.72
N ALA A 78 -15.24 -9.31 -13.26
CA ALA A 78 -16.40 -8.50 -12.92
C ALA A 78 -16.11 -7.52 -11.78
N PHE A 79 -15.28 -7.91 -10.80
CA PHE A 79 -14.80 -7.01 -9.75
C PHE A 79 -13.98 -5.86 -10.33
N TYR A 80 -13.01 -6.13 -11.21
CA TYR A 80 -12.22 -5.08 -11.85
C TYR A 80 -13.04 -4.16 -12.75
N ASP A 81 -14.06 -4.69 -13.41
CA ASP A 81 -14.99 -3.86 -14.21
C ASP A 81 -15.82 -2.93 -13.32
N THR A 82 -16.19 -3.38 -12.11
CA THR A 82 -16.97 -2.59 -11.16
C THR A 82 -16.14 -1.49 -10.51
N TYR A 83 -14.87 -1.77 -10.19
CA TYR A 83 -13.94 -0.86 -9.49
C TYR A 83 -12.79 -0.41 -10.39
N GLY A 84 -13.05 -0.22 -11.69
CA GLY A 84 -12.02 0.14 -12.69
C GLY A 84 -11.34 1.47 -12.46
N ASP A 85 -11.94 2.36 -11.66
CA ASP A 85 -11.35 3.66 -11.28
C ASP A 85 -10.39 3.55 -10.08
N ASP A 86 -10.27 2.37 -9.47
CA ASP A 86 -9.38 2.12 -8.34
C ASP A 86 -8.15 1.33 -8.78
N VAL A 87 -7.06 1.46 -8.00
CA VAL A 87 -5.82 0.68 -8.24
C VAL A 87 -6.12 -0.81 -8.10
N ALA A 88 -5.83 -1.56 -9.16
CA ALA A 88 -6.04 -3.00 -9.20
C ALA A 88 -4.93 -3.74 -8.45
N PHE A 89 -5.33 -4.60 -7.52
CA PHE A 89 -4.45 -5.53 -6.81
C PHE A 89 -4.78 -6.96 -7.25
N THR A 90 -3.78 -7.81 -7.26
CA THR A 90 -3.95 -9.27 -7.26
C THR A 90 -3.86 -9.80 -5.83
N LYS A 91 -4.12 -11.09 -5.63
CA LYS A 91 -3.95 -11.74 -4.33
C LYS A 91 -2.52 -11.58 -3.80
N GLU A 92 -1.55 -11.67 -4.68
CA GLU A 92 -0.11 -11.59 -4.38
C GLU A 92 0.34 -10.19 -3.99
N ASP A 93 -0.45 -9.17 -4.28
CA ASP A 93 -0.14 -7.77 -3.96
C ASP A 93 -0.60 -7.37 -2.55
N THR A 94 -1.40 -8.20 -1.89
CA THR A 94 -1.99 -7.86 -0.59
C THR A 94 -0.98 -7.91 0.56
N ILE A 95 -1.19 -7.07 1.58
CA ILE A 95 -0.43 -7.11 2.84
C ILE A 95 -0.52 -8.50 3.48
N THR A 96 -1.68 -9.15 3.41
CA THR A 96 -1.89 -10.51 3.92
C THR A 96 -0.99 -11.52 3.22
N PHE A 97 -0.85 -11.44 1.90
CA PHE A 97 0.05 -12.31 1.17
C PHE A 97 1.52 -11.99 1.47
N LEU A 98 1.90 -10.71 1.46
CA LEU A 98 3.26 -10.30 1.78
C LEU A 98 3.70 -10.73 3.19
N ALA A 99 2.76 -10.79 4.16
CA ALA A 99 3.02 -11.31 5.50
C ALA A 99 3.50 -12.77 5.48
N THR A 100 3.06 -13.59 4.52
CA THR A 100 3.52 -14.98 4.38
C THR A 100 5.01 -15.07 4.03
N LYS A 101 5.57 -14.02 3.45
CA LYS A 101 6.98 -13.89 3.04
C LYS A 101 7.90 -13.31 4.13
N TYR A 102 7.33 -12.83 5.24
CA TYR A 102 8.06 -12.08 6.27
C TYR A 102 9.32 -12.78 6.81
N ASN A 103 9.29 -14.10 6.89
CA ASN A 103 10.43 -14.90 7.40
C ASN A 103 11.43 -15.32 6.30
N GLU A 104 11.20 -14.95 5.05
CA GLU A 104 12.17 -15.23 3.99
C GLU A 104 13.47 -14.43 4.19
N PRO A 105 14.64 -14.99 3.84
CA PRO A 105 15.94 -14.34 4.06
C PRO A 105 16.07 -12.98 3.35
N LYS A 106 15.32 -12.79 2.27
CA LYS A 106 15.32 -11.58 1.45
C LYS A 106 13.92 -10.96 1.37
N PHE A 107 13.27 -10.79 2.51
CA PHE A 107 11.95 -10.17 2.59
C PHE A 107 11.89 -8.79 1.90
N TYR A 108 13.00 -8.03 1.92
CA TYR A 108 13.08 -6.74 1.23
C TYR A 108 12.84 -6.85 -0.28
N GLU A 109 13.33 -7.94 -0.91
CA GLU A 109 13.06 -8.19 -2.35
C GLU A 109 11.57 -8.49 -2.56
N ALA A 110 10.96 -9.28 -1.68
CA ALA A 110 9.52 -9.56 -1.77
C ALA A 110 8.68 -8.28 -1.63
N PHE A 111 9.04 -7.39 -0.72
CA PHE A 111 8.32 -6.12 -0.54
C PHE A 111 8.48 -5.20 -1.76
N ASP A 112 9.71 -4.96 -2.21
CA ASP A 112 9.97 -4.13 -3.39
C ASP A 112 9.27 -4.70 -4.64
N ASN A 113 9.28 -6.03 -4.82
CA ASN A 113 8.64 -6.68 -5.96
C ASN A 113 7.11 -6.53 -5.94
N VAL A 114 6.47 -6.53 -4.77
CA VAL A 114 5.02 -6.26 -4.67
C VAL A 114 4.72 -4.84 -5.15
N LEU A 115 5.49 -3.85 -4.74
CA LEU A 115 5.30 -2.46 -5.17
C LEU A 115 5.50 -2.30 -6.68
N GLU A 116 6.53 -2.93 -7.24
CA GLU A 116 6.77 -2.96 -8.70
C GLU A 116 5.64 -3.67 -9.43
N HIS A 117 5.19 -4.83 -8.95
CA HIS A 117 4.12 -5.60 -9.57
C HIS A 117 2.79 -4.81 -9.64
N ILE A 118 2.45 -4.07 -8.59
CA ILE A 118 1.29 -3.17 -8.61
C ILE A 118 1.48 -2.08 -9.68
N SER A 119 2.66 -1.48 -9.77
CA SER A 119 2.95 -0.42 -10.74
C SER A 119 2.96 -0.92 -12.19
N ASP A 120 3.47 -2.12 -12.42
CA ASP A 120 3.59 -2.73 -13.75
C ASP A 120 2.29 -3.39 -14.23
N ASN A 121 1.27 -3.48 -13.39
CA ASN A 121 -0.02 -4.04 -13.78
C ASN A 121 -0.66 -3.14 -14.85
N PRO A 122 -0.98 -3.68 -16.06
CA PRO A 122 -1.59 -2.89 -17.14
C PRO A 122 -2.88 -2.17 -16.74
N LYS A 123 -3.64 -2.71 -15.79
CA LYS A 123 -4.85 -2.06 -15.25
C LYS A 123 -4.53 -0.78 -14.47
N ASN A 124 -3.27 -0.62 -14.02
CA ASN A 124 -2.82 0.51 -13.22
C ASN A 124 -2.04 1.57 -14.03
N GLU A 125 -1.90 1.40 -15.34
CA GLU A 125 -1.16 2.34 -16.20
C GLU A 125 -1.68 3.80 -16.07
N MET A 126 -3.00 3.96 -15.89
CA MET A 126 -3.65 5.26 -15.71
C MET A 126 -3.23 6.01 -14.44
N PHE A 127 -2.63 5.32 -13.46
CA PHE A 127 -2.16 5.91 -12.20
C PHE A 127 -0.68 6.31 -12.23
N SER A 128 0.01 6.09 -13.35
CA SER A 128 1.35 6.61 -13.56
C SER A 128 1.30 8.14 -13.69
N VAL A 129 2.31 8.82 -13.14
CA VAL A 129 2.39 10.29 -13.15
C VAL A 129 3.34 10.72 -14.26
N GLU A 130 2.85 11.51 -15.22
CA GLU A 130 3.72 12.17 -16.18
C GLU A 130 4.47 13.32 -15.51
N THR A 131 5.79 13.30 -15.61
CA THR A 131 6.64 14.40 -15.15
C THR A 131 6.63 15.56 -16.17
N ALA A 132 7.03 16.76 -15.75
CA ALA A 132 7.12 17.93 -16.62
C ALA A 132 8.03 17.70 -17.85
N ASP A 133 8.94 16.73 -17.79
CA ASP A 133 9.86 16.36 -18.87
C ASP A 133 9.26 15.27 -19.79
N GLY A 134 8.00 14.86 -19.58
CA GLY A 134 7.30 13.85 -20.37
C GLY A 134 7.69 12.41 -20.07
N GLU A 135 8.40 12.17 -18.97
CA GLU A 135 8.67 10.80 -18.46
C GLU A 135 7.52 10.32 -17.57
N SER A 136 7.10 9.08 -17.77
CA SER A 136 6.12 8.44 -16.89
C SER A 136 6.81 7.88 -15.66
N LYS A 137 6.39 8.33 -14.47
CA LYS A 137 6.82 7.73 -13.20
C LYS A 137 5.82 6.66 -12.78
N PRO A 138 6.29 5.46 -12.39
CA PRO A 138 5.44 4.41 -11.85
C PRO A 138 4.78 4.88 -10.54
N LEU A 139 3.63 4.27 -10.22
CA LEU A 139 2.91 4.54 -8.96
C LEU A 139 3.78 4.31 -7.74
N PHE A 140 4.60 3.25 -7.77
CA PHE A 140 5.55 2.89 -6.73
C PHE A 140 6.95 2.69 -7.28
N THR A 141 7.94 2.96 -6.44
CA THR A 141 9.34 2.63 -6.65
C THR A 141 9.85 1.75 -5.50
N ARG A 142 11.01 1.15 -5.66
CA ARG A 142 11.63 0.34 -4.61
C ARG A 142 11.95 1.21 -3.38
N ILE A 143 11.42 0.84 -2.23
CA ILE A 143 11.67 1.57 -0.98
C ILE A 143 13.04 1.25 -0.37
N THR A 144 13.67 0.14 -0.77
CA THR A 144 14.97 -0.28 -0.21
C THR A 144 16.17 0.09 -1.09
N GLU A 145 15.95 0.71 -2.24
CA GLU A 145 17.00 1.01 -3.22
C GLU A 145 18.18 1.79 -2.64
N ASN A 146 17.89 2.83 -1.88
CA ASN A 146 18.88 3.73 -1.26
C ASN A 146 19.32 3.29 0.15
N VAL A 147 18.88 2.12 0.61
CA VAL A 147 19.28 1.53 1.88
C VAL A 147 20.53 0.68 1.68
N GLU A 148 21.50 0.82 2.59
CA GLU A 148 22.70 -0.03 2.61
C GLU A 148 22.32 -1.52 2.59
N SER A 149 22.97 -2.31 1.74
CA SER A 149 22.60 -3.72 1.48
C SER A 149 22.50 -4.57 2.74
N SER A 150 23.37 -4.33 3.72
CA SER A 150 23.38 -5.03 5.02
C SER A 150 22.15 -4.71 5.90
N LYS A 151 21.48 -3.58 5.66
CA LYS A 151 20.34 -3.10 6.45
C LYS A 151 19.00 -3.32 5.78
N ARG A 152 18.95 -3.61 4.47
CA ARG A 152 17.70 -3.68 3.66
C ARG A 152 16.66 -4.58 4.27
N ASN A 153 17.05 -5.78 4.73
CA ASN A 153 16.08 -6.75 5.23
C ASN A 153 15.42 -6.30 6.54
N ASN A 154 16.21 -5.78 7.48
CA ASN A 154 15.66 -5.23 8.72
C ASN A 154 14.82 -3.99 8.47
N PHE A 155 15.27 -3.11 7.58
CA PHE A 155 14.51 -1.93 7.16
C PHE A 155 13.15 -2.30 6.61
N ALA A 156 13.08 -3.18 5.61
CA ALA A 156 11.84 -3.64 5.00
C ALA A 156 10.90 -4.31 6.00
N LYS A 157 11.44 -5.16 6.89
CA LYS A 157 10.67 -5.82 7.95
C LYS A 157 10.07 -4.82 8.95
N ASN A 158 10.82 -3.80 9.33
CA ASN A 158 10.33 -2.77 10.23
C ASN A 158 9.25 -1.92 9.56
N ALA A 159 9.48 -1.45 8.34
CA ALA A 159 8.48 -0.69 7.57
C ALA A 159 7.18 -1.50 7.38
N PHE A 160 7.30 -2.76 6.96
CA PHE A 160 6.16 -3.66 6.84
C PHE A 160 5.42 -3.86 8.16
N SER A 161 6.15 -4.10 9.26
CA SER A 161 5.55 -4.31 10.59
C SER A 161 4.77 -3.10 11.07
N THR A 162 5.20 -1.88 10.72
CA THR A 162 4.49 -0.65 11.04
C THR A 162 3.11 -0.61 10.40
N ILE A 163 3.00 -0.92 9.10
CA ILE A 163 1.72 -0.91 8.40
C ILE A 163 0.85 -2.14 8.69
N ALA A 164 1.46 -3.31 8.89
CA ALA A 164 0.74 -4.56 9.17
C ALA A 164 0.14 -4.61 10.58
N LYS A 165 0.72 -3.88 11.54
CA LYS A 165 0.23 -3.78 12.92
C LYS A 165 -0.81 -2.69 13.11
N SER A 166 -1.02 -1.83 12.14
CA SER A 166 -1.97 -0.74 12.22
C SER A 166 -3.36 -1.27 12.50
N LYS A 167 -3.98 -0.74 13.54
CA LYS A 167 -5.31 -1.15 14.00
C LYS A 167 -6.42 -0.30 13.40
N PHE A 168 -6.07 0.72 12.60
CA PHE A 168 -7.10 1.53 11.98
C PHE A 168 -7.59 0.86 10.71
N ASP A 169 -8.91 0.82 10.62
CA ASP A 169 -9.61 0.39 9.42
C ASP A 169 -9.91 1.63 8.58
N PHE A 170 -9.36 1.70 7.39
CA PHE A 170 -9.70 2.74 6.45
C PHE A 170 -11.11 2.58 5.87
N GLY A 171 -11.75 1.42 6.08
CA GLY A 171 -13.07 1.13 5.54
C GLY A 171 -14.13 2.17 5.94
N GLU A 172 -14.26 2.49 7.23
CA GLU A 172 -15.19 3.53 7.69
C GLU A 172 -14.87 4.92 7.14
N ALA A 173 -13.59 5.22 6.94
CA ALA A 173 -13.16 6.51 6.41
C ALA A 173 -13.41 6.66 4.90
N PHE A 174 -13.54 5.57 4.15
CA PHE A 174 -13.95 5.62 2.74
C PHE A 174 -15.42 6.05 2.59
N GLU A 175 -16.28 5.69 3.52
CA GLU A 175 -17.67 6.10 3.52
C GLU A 175 -17.82 7.61 3.80
N ASP A 176 -16.95 8.19 4.62
CA ASP A 176 -16.97 9.59 5.02
C ASP A 176 -16.22 10.54 4.07
N ASN A 177 -15.71 10.04 2.94
CA ASN A 177 -14.88 10.80 1.97
C ASN A 177 -13.69 11.51 2.65
N PHE A 178 -13.04 10.86 3.61
CA PHE A 178 -11.89 11.40 4.30
C PHE A 178 -10.71 11.60 3.33
N ASP A 179 -10.14 12.81 3.30
CA ASP A 179 -9.00 13.13 2.45
C ASP A 179 -7.68 12.69 3.11
N PHE A 180 -7.32 11.43 2.88
CA PHE A 180 -6.07 10.86 3.35
C PHE A 180 -4.84 11.54 2.77
N TYR A 181 -4.93 11.98 1.51
CA TYR A 181 -3.79 12.58 0.81
C TYR A 181 -3.39 13.90 1.46
N SER A 182 -4.34 14.78 1.76
CA SER A 182 -4.00 16.04 2.43
C SER A 182 -3.39 15.79 3.81
N THR A 183 -3.89 14.82 4.57
CA THR A 183 -3.32 14.48 5.89
C THR A 183 -1.87 13.98 5.80
N ILE A 184 -1.52 13.21 4.76
CA ILE A 184 -0.15 12.69 4.57
C ILE A 184 0.80 13.79 4.11
N PHE A 185 0.36 14.66 3.18
CA PHE A 185 1.23 15.67 2.58
C PHE A 185 1.36 16.95 3.42
N GLU A 186 0.44 17.21 4.34
CA GLU A 186 0.51 18.35 5.26
C GLU A 186 1.31 18.07 6.54
N TYR A 187 1.64 16.81 6.84
CA TYR A 187 2.40 16.38 8.02
C TYR A 187 3.87 16.12 7.73
#